data_28af3e3c25cbc03c1f65798cbd3212ce
#
_entry.id   28af3e3c25cbc03c1f65798cbd3212ce
#
_cell.length_a   1.000
_cell.length_b   1.000
_cell.length_c   1.000
_cell.angle_alpha   90.00
_cell.angle_beta   90.00
_cell.angle_gamma   90.00
#
_symmetry.space_group_name_H-M   'P 1'
#
loop_
_entity.id
_entity.type
_entity.pdbx_description
1 polymer ?
#
loop_
_entity_poly.entity_id
_entity_poly.type
_entity_poly.pdbx_seq_one_letter_code
_entity_poly.pdbx_strand_id
1 'polypeptide(L)'
;MKMKQLLLTIFVFGITLNLSAGDYVFSVKGNKTYLNDKEILVTGLRCSNALYSKKSTNELIKHLDEYKSYGVNTISVFIMGSRYGDFKGYLEDGSLNPTYSKRLAKIIKAADKRGMIVLVGSLYWGGSTAKWDSWTQKEANASIANTIHFLQENNFRNVFVDVDNEGMAKRGKGFDTALMVRAAKEVDSTFFIATNFRGLPPAEADLGIHFSEKDPAKPYIESEGTPKNAPGKYWGEYSKAPPLENYINIGIYSDEMKAGQIEDTKNHFEKGWGYMCASTWLQCVAPYGPNADPGGDGLKENPGIRWWLEALKDMRGEYITK
;
A
#
# COMPACT_ATOMS: atom_id res chain seq x y z
N MET A 1 -71.23 6.44 29.51
CA MET A 1 -70.34 6.36 28.31
C MET A 1 -68.94 6.33 28.80
N LYS A 2 -68.25 5.19 28.78
CA LYS A 2 -66.83 5.05 29.20
C LYS A 2 -65.96 5.06 27.95
N MET A 3 -65.14 6.12 27.79
CA MET A 3 -64.14 6.23 26.74
C MET A 3 -62.97 5.34 27.09
N LYS A 4 -62.69 4.31 26.26
CA LYS A 4 -61.46 3.52 26.33
C LYS A 4 -60.32 4.26 25.64
N GLN A 5 -59.32 4.66 26.41
CA GLN A 5 -58.06 5.16 25.84
C GLN A 5 -57.30 3.96 25.26
N LEU A 6 -57.00 4.03 23.98
CA LEU A 6 -56.16 3.09 23.26
C LEU A 6 -54.71 3.60 23.34
N LEU A 7 -53.88 2.97 24.20
CA LEU A 7 -52.44 3.23 24.21
C LEU A 7 -51.82 2.54 23.00
N LEU A 8 -51.34 3.34 22.03
CA LEU A 8 -50.55 2.89 20.89
C LEU A 8 -49.09 2.82 21.31
N THR A 9 -48.56 1.64 21.61
CA THR A 9 -47.13 1.43 21.89
C THR A 9 -46.39 1.32 20.58
N ILE A 10 -45.65 2.38 20.21
CA ILE A 10 -44.78 2.36 19.05
C ILE A 10 -43.48 1.63 19.44
N PHE A 11 -43.33 0.40 18.98
CA PHE A 11 -42.04 -0.30 19.02
C PHE A 11 -41.13 0.27 17.96
N VAL A 12 -40.21 1.14 18.36
CA VAL A 12 -39.08 1.55 17.51
C VAL A 12 -38.08 0.38 17.47
N PHE A 13 -38.13 -0.40 16.41
CA PHE A 13 -37.06 -1.33 16.10
C PHE A 13 -35.84 -0.52 15.69
N GLY A 14 -34.96 -0.27 16.63
CA GLY A 14 -33.61 0.22 16.35
C GLY A 14 -32.86 -0.87 15.58
N ILE A 15 -32.76 -0.73 14.26
CA ILE A 15 -31.82 -1.50 13.47
C ILE A 15 -30.44 -0.94 13.84
N THR A 16 -29.81 -1.54 14.84
CA THR A 16 -28.36 -1.38 15.02
C THR A 16 -27.71 -2.04 13.82
N LEU A 17 -27.31 -1.24 12.84
CA LEU A 17 -26.33 -1.63 11.86
C LEU A 17 -25.06 -1.95 12.66
N ASN A 18 -24.88 -3.21 13.02
CA ASN A 18 -23.57 -3.71 13.40
C ASN A 18 -22.68 -3.57 12.16
N LEU A 19 -22.06 -2.39 11.99
CA LEU A 19 -20.85 -2.27 11.20
C LEU A 19 -19.85 -3.18 11.92
N SER A 20 -19.65 -4.38 11.37
CA SER A 20 -18.58 -5.26 11.81
C SER A 20 -17.31 -4.45 11.81
N ALA A 21 -16.71 -4.24 12.96
CA ALA A 21 -15.36 -3.71 13.05
C ALA A 21 -14.49 -4.59 12.14
N GLY A 22 -13.53 -4.00 11.42
CA GLY A 22 -12.53 -4.80 10.74
C GLY A 22 -11.92 -5.76 11.75
N ASP A 23 -11.67 -6.99 11.35
CA ASP A 23 -11.19 -8.03 12.28
C ASP A 23 -9.79 -7.70 12.80
N TYR A 24 -9.03 -6.87 12.05
CA TYR A 24 -7.66 -6.53 12.37
C TYR A 24 -7.41 -5.03 12.39
N VAL A 25 -6.63 -4.59 13.39
CA VAL A 25 -6.26 -3.19 13.61
C VAL A 25 -4.74 -3.07 13.56
N PHE A 26 -4.24 -2.35 12.55
CA PHE A 26 -2.83 -1.95 12.50
C PHE A 26 -2.58 -0.82 13.48
N SER A 27 -1.44 -0.85 14.18
CA SER A 27 -1.03 0.25 15.08
C SER A 27 0.48 0.38 15.15
N VAL A 28 0.91 1.55 15.65
CA VAL A 28 2.31 1.90 15.90
C VAL A 28 2.47 2.26 17.36
N LYS A 29 3.50 1.74 18.03
CA LYS A 29 3.89 2.10 19.39
C LYS A 29 5.40 2.27 19.45
N GLY A 30 5.87 3.51 19.65
CA GLY A 30 7.30 3.82 19.52
C GLY A 30 7.80 3.51 18.12
N ASN A 31 8.91 2.77 18.04
CA ASN A 31 9.50 2.38 16.75
C ASN A 31 9.07 1.00 16.23
N LYS A 32 7.93 0.49 16.70
CA LYS A 32 7.41 -0.83 16.36
C LYS A 32 6.01 -0.78 15.78
N THR A 33 5.71 -1.75 14.93
CA THR A 33 4.39 -1.98 14.33
C THR A 33 3.67 -3.15 14.97
N TYR A 34 2.34 -3.07 15.00
CA TYR A 34 1.46 -4.06 15.63
C TYR A 34 0.24 -4.37 14.76
N LEU A 35 -0.29 -5.56 14.93
CA LEU A 35 -1.60 -5.97 14.41
C LEU A 35 -2.40 -6.63 15.55
N ASN A 36 -3.54 -6.06 15.92
CA ASN A 36 -4.31 -6.46 17.10
C ASN A 36 -3.43 -6.58 18.37
N ASP A 37 -2.66 -5.52 18.65
CA ASP A 37 -1.71 -5.41 19.77
C ASP A 37 -0.56 -6.44 19.82
N LYS A 38 -0.45 -7.32 18.82
CA LYS A 38 0.72 -8.19 18.66
C LYS A 38 1.76 -7.49 17.80
N GLU A 39 2.99 -7.46 18.29
CA GLU A 39 4.11 -6.94 17.50
C GLU A 39 4.24 -7.72 16.18
N ILE A 40 4.33 -6.98 15.09
CA ILE A 40 4.47 -7.54 13.74
C ILE A 40 5.58 -6.81 13.00
N LEU A 41 6.47 -7.56 12.39
CA LEU A 41 7.41 -7.00 11.43
C LEU A 41 6.75 -7.00 10.05
N VAL A 42 6.62 -5.83 9.45
CA VAL A 42 6.03 -5.70 8.11
C VAL A 42 6.89 -6.41 7.07
N THR A 43 6.32 -7.41 6.42
CA THR A 43 6.93 -8.16 5.32
C THR A 43 5.95 -8.17 4.14
N GLY A 44 6.36 -7.67 2.99
CA GLY A 44 5.32 -7.40 2.00
C GLY A 44 5.74 -7.37 0.55
N LEU A 45 4.73 -7.09 -0.27
CA LEU A 45 4.83 -6.92 -1.71
C LEU A 45 4.26 -5.57 -2.14
N ARG A 46 4.95 -4.91 -3.06
CA ARG A 46 4.48 -3.66 -3.68
C ARG A 46 3.62 -3.96 -4.90
N CYS A 47 2.29 -3.83 -4.76
CA CYS A 47 1.30 -4.11 -5.81
C CYS A 47 0.65 -2.81 -6.32
N SER A 48 1.46 -1.81 -6.69
CA SER A 48 1.04 -0.42 -6.91
C SER A 48 -0.21 -0.27 -7.80
N ASN A 49 -0.29 -1.01 -8.90
CA ASN A 49 -1.36 -0.86 -9.89
C ASN A 49 -2.48 -1.90 -9.78
N ALA A 50 -2.62 -2.56 -8.64
CA ALA A 50 -3.68 -3.55 -8.45
C ALA A 50 -5.11 -3.00 -8.62
N LEU A 51 -5.29 -1.67 -8.54
CA LEU A 51 -6.57 -1.01 -8.78
C LEU A 51 -6.86 -0.74 -10.25
N TYR A 52 -5.91 -0.92 -11.18
CA TYR A 52 -6.04 -0.57 -12.59
C TYR A 52 -7.30 -1.17 -13.24
N SER A 53 -7.57 -2.44 -13.01
CA SER A 53 -8.72 -3.14 -13.59
C SER A 53 -9.39 -4.08 -12.58
N LYS A 54 -10.63 -4.47 -12.87
CA LYS A 54 -11.30 -5.54 -12.10
C LYS A 54 -10.51 -6.85 -12.14
N LYS A 55 -9.85 -7.14 -13.26
CA LYS A 55 -9.00 -8.32 -13.44
C LYS A 55 -7.81 -8.24 -12.49
N SER A 56 -7.03 -7.16 -12.53
CA SER A 56 -5.87 -6.94 -11.66
C SER A 56 -6.22 -7.06 -10.18
N THR A 57 -7.33 -6.43 -9.76
CA THR A 57 -7.84 -6.52 -8.39
C THR A 57 -8.16 -7.96 -7.98
N ASN A 58 -8.86 -8.71 -8.85
CA ASN A 58 -9.26 -10.08 -8.55
C ASN A 58 -8.06 -11.04 -8.54
N GLU A 59 -7.10 -10.84 -9.45
CA GLU A 59 -5.85 -11.64 -9.48
C GLU A 59 -5.06 -11.45 -8.18
N LEU A 60 -4.84 -10.21 -7.73
CA LEU A 60 -4.18 -9.99 -6.45
C LEU A 60 -4.90 -10.70 -5.30
N ILE A 61 -6.23 -10.54 -5.21
CA ILE A 61 -7.02 -11.15 -4.14
C ILE A 61 -6.94 -12.68 -4.16
N LYS A 62 -6.96 -13.28 -5.35
CA LYS A 62 -6.87 -14.73 -5.54
C LYS A 62 -5.59 -15.31 -4.95
N HIS A 63 -4.51 -14.56 -4.97
CA HIS A 63 -3.17 -15.05 -4.61
C HIS A 63 -2.71 -14.67 -3.19
N LEU A 64 -3.52 -13.96 -2.41
CA LEU A 64 -3.14 -13.53 -1.05
C LEU A 64 -2.79 -14.71 -0.12
N ASP A 65 -3.49 -15.85 -0.23
CA ASP A 65 -3.20 -17.03 0.61
C ASP A 65 -1.86 -17.67 0.22
N GLU A 66 -1.53 -17.70 -1.06
CA GLU A 66 -0.24 -18.17 -1.53
C GLU A 66 0.89 -17.26 -1.03
N TYR A 67 0.74 -15.94 -1.10
CA TYR A 67 1.71 -15.01 -0.55
C TYR A 67 1.91 -15.17 0.97
N LYS A 68 0.83 -15.40 1.72
CA LYS A 68 0.91 -15.71 3.15
C LYS A 68 1.76 -16.95 3.43
N SER A 69 1.66 -17.97 2.61
CA SER A 69 2.44 -19.20 2.76
C SER A 69 3.95 -18.99 2.62
N TYR A 70 4.36 -17.86 2.07
CA TYR A 70 5.74 -17.39 2.00
C TYR A 70 6.14 -16.38 3.09
N GLY A 71 5.26 -16.05 4.00
CA GLY A 71 5.56 -15.10 5.08
C GLY A 71 5.16 -13.65 4.80
N VAL A 72 4.47 -13.39 3.69
CA VAL A 72 3.95 -12.05 3.36
C VAL A 72 2.75 -11.73 4.24
N ASN A 73 2.80 -10.61 4.95
CA ASN A 73 1.74 -10.10 5.80
C ASN A 73 1.18 -8.74 5.35
N THR A 74 1.81 -8.11 4.36
CA THR A 74 1.46 -6.77 3.91
C THR A 74 1.51 -6.67 2.38
N ILE A 75 0.56 -5.96 1.81
CA ILE A 75 0.57 -5.55 0.40
C ILE A 75 0.42 -4.04 0.29
N SER A 76 0.99 -3.41 -0.73
CA SER A 76 0.70 -2.00 -1.02
C SER A 76 -0.12 -1.85 -2.29
N VAL A 77 -1.04 -0.88 -2.28
CA VAL A 77 -1.82 -0.48 -3.45
C VAL A 77 -1.91 1.04 -3.51
N PHE A 78 -1.89 1.62 -4.70
CA PHE A 78 -1.93 3.06 -4.87
C PHE A 78 -3.25 3.53 -5.47
N ILE A 79 -3.80 4.63 -4.93
CA ILE A 79 -5.05 5.25 -5.42
C ILE A 79 -4.76 6.05 -6.69
N MET A 80 -3.69 6.83 -6.71
CA MET A 80 -3.20 7.46 -7.95
C MET A 80 -2.35 6.43 -8.70
N GLY A 81 -2.77 6.06 -9.92
CA GLY A 81 -2.06 5.09 -10.74
C GLY A 81 -0.67 5.57 -11.14
N SER A 82 0.29 4.67 -11.08
CA SER A 82 1.65 4.93 -11.52
C SER A 82 1.77 4.92 -13.05
N ARG A 83 2.90 5.40 -13.57
CA ARG A 83 3.19 5.36 -15.02
C ARG A 83 3.09 3.98 -15.67
N TYR A 84 2.97 2.93 -14.88
CA TYR A 84 2.92 1.55 -15.34
C TYR A 84 1.50 0.97 -15.44
N GLY A 85 0.50 1.80 -15.32
CA GLY A 85 -0.90 1.44 -15.39
C GLY A 85 -1.74 2.62 -14.90
N ASP A 86 -1.63 3.74 -15.62
CA ASP A 86 -2.25 4.99 -15.23
C ASP A 86 -3.77 4.87 -15.14
N PHE A 87 -4.29 5.34 -14.03
CA PHE A 87 -5.72 5.52 -13.82
C PHE A 87 -5.93 6.66 -12.81
N LYS A 88 -7.03 7.40 -12.99
CA LYS A 88 -7.38 8.51 -12.11
C LYS A 88 -8.20 8.01 -10.92
N GLY A 89 -7.53 7.58 -9.87
CA GLY A 89 -8.19 7.13 -8.63
C GLY A 89 -8.79 8.25 -7.80
N TYR A 90 -8.34 9.49 -8.03
CA TYR A 90 -8.98 10.69 -7.53
C TYR A 90 -9.63 11.47 -8.67
N LEU A 91 -10.75 12.15 -8.38
CA LEU A 91 -11.36 13.16 -9.23
C LEU A 91 -10.61 14.50 -9.08
N GLU A 92 -10.93 15.47 -9.91
CA GLU A 92 -10.22 16.76 -9.97
C GLU A 92 -10.34 17.59 -8.68
N ASP A 93 -11.41 17.40 -7.93
CA ASP A 93 -11.63 18.03 -6.61
C ASP A 93 -10.96 17.31 -5.43
N GLY A 94 -10.18 16.25 -5.69
CA GLY A 94 -9.54 15.43 -4.68
C GLY A 94 -10.45 14.36 -4.08
N SER A 95 -11.70 14.22 -4.49
CA SER A 95 -12.56 13.12 -4.06
C SER A 95 -12.15 11.79 -4.68
N LEU A 96 -12.48 10.68 -4.02
CA LEU A 96 -12.18 9.35 -4.53
C LEU A 96 -13.06 9.00 -5.74
N ASN A 97 -12.43 8.50 -6.80
CA ASN A 97 -13.16 7.94 -7.92
C ASN A 97 -13.85 6.63 -7.51
N PRO A 98 -15.20 6.54 -7.59
CA PRO A 98 -15.97 5.39 -7.08
C PRO A 98 -15.58 4.05 -7.69
N THR A 99 -15.05 4.04 -8.92
CA THR A 99 -14.59 2.82 -9.59
C THR A 99 -13.40 2.21 -8.86
N TYR A 100 -12.44 3.03 -8.48
CA TYR A 100 -11.19 2.59 -7.87
C TYR A 100 -11.33 2.40 -6.35
N SER A 101 -12.11 3.24 -5.66
CA SER A 101 -12.39 3.05 -4.24
C SER A 101 -13.15 1.75 -3.96
N LYS A 102 -14.08 1.33 -4.85
CA LYS A 102 -14.72 0.01 -4.75
C LYS A 102 -13.72 -1.15 -4.91
N ARG A 103 -12.69 -1.00 -5.75
CA ARG A 103 -11.63 -2.00 -5.90
C ARG A 103 -10.73 -2.04 -4.67
N LEU A 104 -10.36 -0.86 -4.16
CA LEU A 104 -9.59 -0.72 -2.91
C LEU A 104 -10.33 -1.40 -1.74
N ALA A 105 -11.62 -1.12 -1.56
CA ALA A 105 -12.44 -1.77 -0.53
C ALA A 105 -12.41 -3.30 -0.62
N LYS A 106 -12.46 -3.87 -1.84
CA LYS A 106 -12.35 -5.32 -2.03
C LYS A 106 -11.02 -5.88 -1.58
N ILE A 107 -9.92 -5.21 -1.93
CA ILE A 107 -8.57 -5.64 -1.53
C ILE A 107 -8.42 -5.56 -0.02
N ILE A 108 -8.79 -4.43 0.60
CA ILE A 108 -8.68 -4.25 2.05
C ILE A 108 -9.49 -5.31 2.79
N LYS A 109 -10.75 -5.55 2.41
CA LYS A 109 -11.60 -6.61 3.01
C LYS A 109 -11.01 -8.01 2.84
N ALA A 110 -10.42 -8.30 1.68
CA ALA A 110 -9.80 -9.60 1.42
C ALA A 110 -8.52 -9.80 2.24
N ALA A 111 -7.74 -8.74 2.41
CA ALA A 111 -6.55 -8.72 3.27
C ALA A 111 -6.94 -8.85 4.75
N ASP A 112 -7.95 -8.10 5.21
CA ASP A 112 -8.45 -8.14 6.58
C ASP A 112 -8.86 -9.55 6.99
N LYS A 113 -9.68 -10.24 6.20
CA LYS A 113 -10.06 -11.65 6.44
C LYS A 113 -8.88 -12.61 6.62
N ARG A 114 -7.69 -12.21 6.24
CA ARG A 114 -6.46 -13.00 6.29
C ARG A 114 -5.48 -12.49 7.35
N GLY A 115 -5.87 -11.44 8.08
CA GLY A 115 -4.98 -10.74 9.00
C GLY A 115 -3.80 -10.07 8.32
N MET A 116 -3.98 -9.64 7.07
CA MET A 116 -2.96 -8.91 6.32
C MET A 116 -3.17 -7.41 6.40
N ILE A 117 -2.08 -6.67 6.33
CA ILE A 117 -2.05 -5.22 6.33
C ILE A 117 -2.07 -4.70 4.88
N VAL A 118 -2.69 -3.54 4.67
CA VAL A 118 -2.62 -2.84 3.39
C VAL A 118 -1.99 -1.47 3.57
N LEU A 119 -0.84 -1.25 2.93
CA LEU A 119 -0.30 0.08 2.71
C LEU A 119 -1.09 0.74 1.57
N VAL A 120 -1.85 1.77 1.89
CA VAL A 120 -2.59 2.56 0.93
C VAL A 120 -1.76 3.76 0.51
N GLY A 121 -1.20 3.73 -0.70
CA GLY A 121 -0.50 4.87 -1.28
C GLY A 121 -1.49 5.84 -1.91
N SER A 122 -1.36 7.12 -1.56
CA SER A 122 -2.26 8.17 -2.06
C SER A 122 -1.74 8.78 -3.35
N LEU A 123 -0.72 9.62 -3.28
CA LEU A 123 -0.21 10.33 -4.45
C LEU A 123 0.97 9.59 -5.09
N TYR A 124 0.95 9.50 -6.41
CA TYR A 124 2.04 9.04 -7.26
C TYR A 124 2.25 10.04 -8.39
N TRP A 125 2.93 11.17 -8.12
CA TRP A 125 2.96 12.31 -9.03
C TRP A 125 3.96 12.16 -10.18
N GLY A 126 5.06 11.49 -9.95
CA GLY A 126 6.15 11.36 -10.92
C GLY A 126 5.84 10.37 -12.03
N GLY A 127 5.94 10.82 -13.28
CA GLY A 127 5.79 9.96 -14.46
C GLY A 127 4.37 9.41 -14.67
N SER A 128 3.41 9.74 -13.83
CA SER A 128 2.00 9.34 -13.96
C SER A 128 1.21 10.38 -14.74
N THR A 129 0.30 9.94 -15.61
CA THR A 129 -0.74 10.76 -16.25
C THR A 129 -2.02 10.81 -15.41
N ALA A 130 -2.08 10.06 -14.31
CA ALA A 130 -3.21 10.03 -13.38
C ALA A 130 -3.35 11.30 -12.53
N LYS A 131 -2.33 12.14 -12.51
CA LYS A 131 -2.32 13.43 -11.81
C LYS A 131 -3.21 14.46 -12.48
N TRP A 132 -3.62 15.45 -11.70
CA TRP A 132 -4.35 16.62 -12.17
C TRP A 132 -3.42 17.85 -12.12
N ASP A 133 -3.10 18.43 -13.26
CA ASP A 133 -2.18 19.58 -13.33
C ASP A 133 -2.76 20.85 -12.68
N SER A 134 -4.09 20.94 -12.57
CA SER A 134 -4.83 22.00 -11.85
C SER A 134 -4.69 21.95 -10.34
N TRP A 135 -4.23 20.82 -9.76
CA TRP A 135 -4.17 20.67 -8.32
C TRP A 135 -3.21 21.65 -7.65
N THR A 136 -3.68 22.19 -6.55
CA THR A 136 -2.93 22.95 -5.56
C THR A 136 -2.75 22.14 -4.28
N GLN A 137 -2.15 22.74 -3.26
CA GLN A 137 -2.06 22.11 -1.92
C GLN A 137 -3.44 21.76 -1.35
N LYS A 138 -4.47 22.55 -1.69
CA LYS A 138 -5.84 22.32 -1.23
C LYS A 138 -6.39 20.98 -1.72
N GLU A 139 -6.27 20.70 -3.00
CA GLU A 139 -6.75 19.42 -3.58
C GLU A 139 -5.88 18.24 -3.13
N ALA A 140 -4.56 18.44 -2.96
CA ALA A 140 -3.68 17.44 -2.37
C ALA A 140 -4.12 17.09 -0.93
N ASN A 141 -4.36 18.07 -0.07
CA ASN A 141 -4.88 17.85 1.28
C ASN A 141 -6.27 17.17 1.25
N ALA A 142 -7.16 17.63 0.36
CA ALA A 142 -8.51 17.06 0.21
C ALA A 142 -8.44 15.57 -0.20
N SER A 143 -7.52 15.20 -1.09
CA SER A 143 -7.37 13.80 -1.51
C SER A 143 -6.95 12.89 -0.36
N ILE A 144 -6.06 13.36 0.51
CA ILE A 144 -5.66 12.61 1.70
C ILE A 144 -6.81 12.53 2.71
N ALA A 145 -7.46 13.67 3.02
CA ALA A 145 -8.61 13.71 3.92
C ALA A 145 -9.72 12.76 3.45
N ASN A 146 -10.07 12.79 2.15
CA ASN A 146 -11.08 11.91 1.57
C ASN A 146 -10.67 10.43 1.62
N THR A 147 -9.38 10.13 1.52
CA THR A 147 -8.89 8.76 1.72
C THR A 147 -9.15 8.30 3.15
N ILE A 148 -8.84 9.12 4.15
CA ILE A 148 -9.10 8.77 5.56
C ILE A 148 -10.59 8.65 5.84
N HIS A 149 -11.43 9.58 5.36
CA HIS A 149 -12.89 9.45 5.45
C HIS A 149 -13.40 8.12 4.90
N PHE A 150 -12.93 7.75 3.70
CA PHE A 150 -13.30 6.47 3.09
C PHE A 150 -12.89 5.27 3.93
N LEU A 151 -11.69 5.28 4.49
CA LEU A 151 -11.21 4.20 5.35
C LEU A 151 -12.00 4.12 6.66
N GLN A 152 -12.30 5.27 7.26
CA GLN A 152 -13.10 5.42 8.49
C GLN A 152 -14.54 4.92 8.28
N GLU A 153 -15.24 5.41 7.25
CA GLU A 153 -16.63 5.07 6.94
C GLU A 153 -16.82 3.58 6.65
N ASN A 154 -15.80 2.92 6.09
CA ASN A 154 -15.82 1.48 5.83
C ASN A 154 -15.24 0.65 6.98
N ASN A 155 -14.82 1.29 8.08
CA ASN A 155 -14.17 0.67 9.24
C ASN A 155 -12.94 -0.18 8.87
N PHE A 156 -12.12 0.30 7.93
CA PHE A 156 -10.88 -0.36 7.52
C PHE A 156 -9.76 0.04 8.45
N ARG A 157 -9.30 -0.88 9.31
CA ARG A 157 -8.28 -0.62 10.34
C ARG A 157 -6.99 -1.40 10.13
N ASN A 158 -6.98 -2.39 9.27
CA ASN A 158 -5.78 -3.13 8.88
C ASN A 158 -4.93 -2.36 7.84
N VAL A 159 -4.84 -1.05 7.97
CA VAL A 159 -4.22 -0.18 6.98
C VAL A 159 -3.28 0.85 7.61
N PHE A 160 -2.29 1.31 6.84
CA PHE A 160 -1.60 2.58 7.02
C PHE A 160 -1.46 3.30 5.69
N VAL A 161 -1.28 4.62 5.70
CA VAL A 161 -1.39 5.45 4.49
C VAL A 161 -0.07 6.15 4.20
N ASP A 162 0.44 5.99 2.96
CA ASP A 162 1.51 6.82 2.39
C ASP A 162 0.89 8.01 1.66
N VAL A 163 1.23 9.23 2.05
CA VAL A 163 0.63 10.43 1.49
C VAL A 163 1.21 10.84 0.13
N ASP A 164 2.51 10.56 -0.12
CA ASP A 164 3.20 10.98 -1.36
C ASP A 164 4.38 10.06 -1.68
N ASN A 165 4.18 9.18 -2.65
CA ASN A 165 5.23 8.24 -3.07
C ASN A 165 6.52 8.96 -3.44
N GLU A 166 7.62 8.60 -2.78
CA GLU A 166 8.97 9.15 -2.97
C GLU A 166 9.06 10.68 -2.88
N GLY A 167 8.08 11.37 -2.31
CA GLY A 167 8.00 12.83 -2.32
C GLY A 167 7.83 13.41 -3.74
N MET A 168 7.19 12.67 -4.62
CA MET A 168 7.06 13.07 -6.04
C MET A 168 6.17 14.30 -6.19
N ALA A 169 5.08 14.41 -5.43
CA ALA A 169 4.22 15.58 -5.44
C ALA A 169 4.92 16.79 -4.79
N LYS A 170 5.67 16.56 -3.72
CA LYS A 170 6.53 17.58 -3.11
C LYS A 170 7.54 18.13 -4.11
N ARG A 171 8.26 17.27 -4.83
CA ARG A 171 9.26 17.70 -5.82
C ARG A 171 8.65 18.30 -7.08
N GLY A 172 7.54 17.76 -7.55
CA GLY A 172 6.92 18.16 -8.83
C GLY A 172 5.99 19.36 -8.74
N LYS A 173 5.36 19.61 -7.59
CA LYS A 173 4.38 20.68 -7.38
C LYS A 173 4.69 21.57 -6.17
N GLY A 174 5.66 21.22 -5.36
CA GLY A 174 5.95 21.94 -4.12
C GLY A 174 4.94 21.66 -3.00
N PHE A 175 4.16 20.58 -3.08
CA PHE A 175 3.20 20.24 -2.03
C PHE A 175 3.91 19.95 -0.72
N ASP A 176 3.40 20.52 0.36
CA ASP A 176 3.92 20.31 1.70
C ASP A 176 3.37 18.99 2.27
N THR A 177 4.28 18.03 2.47
CA THR A 177 3.95 16.72 3.01
C THR A 177 3.39 16.80 4.43
N ALA A 178 3.88 17.74 5.26
CA ALA A 178 3.37 17.90 6.63
C ALA A 178 1.92 18.40 6.64
N LEU A 179 1.53 19.27 5.68
CA LEU A 179 0.13 19.69 5.53
C LEU A 179 -0.77 18.52 5.11
N MET A 180 -0.30 17.63 4.25
CA MET A 180 -1.03 16.43 3.88
C MET A 180 -1.20 15.46 5.06
N VAL A 181 -0.15 15.25 5.85
CA VAL A 181 -0.23 14.44 7.08
C VAL A 181 -1.22 15.05 8.08
N ARG A 182 -1.19 16.37 8.30
CA ARG A 182 -2.16 17.05 9.17
C ARG A 182 -3.57 16.88 8.67
N ALA A 183 -3.83 17.04 7.37
CA ALA A 183 -5.16 16.84 6.79
C ALA A 183 -5.71 15.42 7.04
N ALA A 184 -4.85 14.39 7.03
CA ALA A 184 -5.24 13.04 7.44
C ALA A 184 -5.62 12.97 8.92
N LYS A 185 -4.77 13.53 9.80
CA LYS A 185 -4.93 13.46 11.25
C LYS A 185 -6.13 14.30 11.77
N GLU A 186 -6.48 15.35 11.06
CA GLU A 186 -7.67 16.16 11.36
C GLU A 186 -8.98 15.39 11.12
N VAL A 187 -9.00 14.47 10.15
CA VAL A 187 -10.16 13.60 9.92
C VAL A 187 -10.26 12.53 11.00
N ASP A 188 -9.19 11.78 11.22
CA ASP A 188 -9.15 10.74 12.27
C ASP A 188 -7.69 10.48 12.67
N SER A 189 -7.31 10.97 13.84
CA SER A 189 -5.96 10.85 14.38
C SER A 189 -5.54 9.42 14.71
N THR A 190 -6.47 8.47 14.71
CA THR A 190 -6.20 7.04 14.99
C THR A 190 -5.69 6.27 13.79
N PHE A 191 -5.75 6.84 12.56
CA PHE A 191 -5.08 6.25 11.41
C PHE A 191 -3.58 6.55 11.42
N PHE A 192 -2.79 5.59 11.00
CA PHE A 192 -1.32 5.67 10.96
C PHE A 192 -0.85 6.16 9.59
N ILE A 193 -0.08 7.23 9.60
CA ILE A 193 0.34 7.96 8.39
C ILE A 193 1.84 7.83 8.21
N ALA A 194 2.23 7.32 7.06
CA ALA A 194 3.61 7.20 6.60
C ALA A 194 4.01 8.38 5.73
N THR A 195 5.29 8.67 5.72
CA THR A 195 5.91 9.58 4.75
C THR A 195 7.03 8.91 3.99
N ASN A 196 7.19 9.29 2.73
CA ASN A 196 8.10 8.69 1.78
C ASN A 196 8.82 9.79 0.98
N PHE A 197 9.71 10.53 1.62
CA PHE A 197 10.50 11.56 0.95
C PHE A 197 11.87 11.68 1.60
N ARG A 198 12.82 12.31 0.92
CA ARG A 198 14.17 12.55 1.44
C ARG A 198 14.12 13.57 2.57
N GLY A 199 14.25 13.11 3.80
CA GLY A 199 14.19 13.87 5.04
C GLY A 199 13.55 13.07 6.18
N LEU A 200 13.63 13.61 7.37
CA LEU A 200 12.96 13.02 8.55
C LEU A 200 11.44 13.11 8.41
N PRO A 201 10.70 12.08 8.82
CA PRO A 201 9.25 12.16 8.93
C PRO A 201 8.83 13.38 9.78
N PRO A 202 7.82 14.17 9.35
CA PRO A 202 7.25 15.21 10.19
C PRO A 202 6.80 14.67 11.55
N ALA A 203 6.70 15.56 12.54
CA ALA A 203 6.35 15.15 13.90
C ALA A 203 5.02 14.39 13.96
N GLU A 204 4.05 14.82 13.17
CA GLU A 204 2.70 14.24 13.09
C GLU A 204 2.62 12.91 12.31
N ALA A 205 3.63 12.58 11.50
CA ALA A 205 3.69 11.29 10.83
C ALA A 205 4.09 10.18 11.82
N ASP A 206 3.50 9.01 11.68
CA ASP A 206 3.72 7.90 12.61
C ASP A 206 4.91 7.02 12.23
N LEU A 207 5.25 6.95 10.93
CA LEU A 207 6.34 6.12 10.44
C LEU A 207 6.99 6.70 9.17
N GLY A 208 8.23 6.30 8.92
CA GLY A 208 8.95 6.59 7.70
C GLY A 208 9.04 5.37 6.79
N ILE A 209 8.94 5.57 5.47
CA ILE A 209 9.12 4.48 4.51
C ILE A 209 10.07 4.87 3.38
N HIS A 210 10.70 3.90 2.77
CA HIS A 210 11.57 3.96 1.58
C HIS A 210 12.58 5.12 1.63
N PHE A 211 12.28 6.28 1.03
CA PHE A 211 13.20 7.42 0.99
C PHE A 211 13.28 8.23 2.28
N SER A 212 12.42 8.00 3.25
CA SER A 212 12.51 8.71 4.52
C SER A 212 13.81 8.37 5.25
N GLU A 213 14.37 9.39 5.89
CA GLU A 213 15.43 9.18 6.88
C GLU A 213 14.90 8.38 8.08
N LYS A 214 15.78 7.59 8.68
CA LYS A 214 15.41 6.72 9.81
C LYS A 214 15.35 7.54 11.09
N ASP A 215 14.14 7.75 11.59
CA ASP A 215 13.90 8.31 12.93
C ASP A 215 13.94 7.16 13.96
N PRO A 216 14.84 7.16 14.94
CA PRO A 216 14.91 6.08 15.92
C PRO A 216 13.66 5.94 16.79
N ALA A 217 12.82 6.98 16.87
CA ALA A 217 11.57 6.96 17.61
C ALA A 217 10.38 6.41 16.82
N LYS A 218 10.54 6.19 15.51
CA LYS A 218 9.45 5.77 14.60
C LYS A 218 9.82 4.49 13.85
N PRO A 219 8.83 3.64 13.50
CA PRO A 219 9.10 2.49 12.63
C PRO A 219 9.61 2.95 11.26
N TYR A 220 10.47 2.12 10.67
CA TYR A 220 10.89 2.27 9.28
C TYR A 220 10.54 1.02 8.49
N ILE A 221 10.06 1.21 7.26
CA ILE A 221 9.72 0.13 6.33
C ILE A 221 10.33 0.48 4.96
N GLU A 222 11.19 -0.39 4.44
CA GLU A 222 11.55 -0.33 3.02
C GLU A 222 10.33 -0.80 2.20
N SER A 223 9.60 0.14 1.62
CA SER A 223 8.35 -0.16 0.91
C SER A 223 8.53 -0.40 -0.59
N GLU A 224 9.75 -0.30 -1.09
CA GLU A 224 10.11 -0.49 -2.50
C GLU A 224 11.49 -1.17 -2.64
N GLY A 225 11.69 -2.25 -1.89
CA GLY A 225 12.92 -3.01 -1.93
C GLY A 225 13.21 -3.57 -3.31
N THR A 226 14.32 -3.15 -3.90
CA THR A 226 14.80 -3.55 -5.23
C THR A 226 16.26 -3.98 -5.16
N PRO A 227 16.78 -4.70 -6.16
CA PRO A 227 18.18 -5.13 -6.16
C PRO A 227 19.15 -3.93 -6.11
N LYS A 228 19.83 -3.72 -4.98
CA LYS A 228 20.77 -2.60 -4.79
C LYS A 228 22.07 -2.74 -5.57
N ASN A 229 22.49 -3.98 -5.81
CA ASN A 229 23.70 -4.30 -6.56
C ASN A 229 23.46 -4.39 -8.06
N ALA A 230 22.29 -3.92 -8.54
CA ALA A 230 22.05 -3.82 -9.96
C ALA A 230 23.14 -2.91 -10.58
N PRO A 231 23.79 -3.33 -11.66
CA PRO A 231 24.75 -2.46 -12.37
C PRO A 231 24.12 -1.12 -12.68
N GLY A 232 24.89 -0.02 -12.66
CA GLY A 232 24.35 1.32 -12.95
C GLY A 232 23.62 1.44 -14.29
N LYS A 233 23.84 0.49 -15.20
CA LYS A 233 23.05 0.28 -16.42
C LYS A 233 21.57 -0.08 -16.17
N TYR A 234 21.27 -0.76 -15.08
CA TYR A 234 19.92 -1.21 -14.76
C TYR A 234 18.90 -0.06 -14.74
N TRP A 235 19.17 0.98 -13.96
CA TRP A 235 18.31 2.17 -13.91
C TRP A 235 18.45 3.06 -15.14
N GLY A 236 19.63 3.12 -15.76
CA GLY A 236 19.88 3.89 -16.97
C GLY A 236 19.15 3.31 -18.18
N GLU A 237 19.09 2.00 -18.32
CA GLU A 237 18.33 1.30 -19.36
C GLU A 237 16.83 1.35 -19.07
N TYR A 238 16.45 1.21 -17.80
CA TYR A 238 15.09 1.36 -17.33
C TYR A 238 14.48 2.72 -17.68
N SER A 239 15.23 3.79 -17.60
CA SER A 239 14.73 5.14 -17.89
C SER A 239 14.60 5.45 -19.39
N LYS A 240 15.21 4.67 -20.26
CA LYS A 240 15.30 4.93 -21.72
C LYS A 240 14.40 4.09 -22.57
N ALA A 241 14.08 2.85 -22.13
CA ALA A 241 13.21 1.95 -22.91
C ALA A 241 11.73 2.21 -22.59
N PRO A 242 10.80 1.86 -23.51
CA PRO A 242 9.37 1.84 -23.20
C PRO A 242 9.09 1.00 -21.95
N PRO A 243 8.11 1.37 -21.11
CA PRO A 243 7.83 0.69 -19.84
C PRO A 243 7.70 -0.83 -19.98
N LEU A 244 7.04 -1.31 -21.03
CA LEU A 244 6.86 -2.73 -21.29
C LEU A 244 8.16 -3.48 -21.54
N GLU A 245 9.03 -2.95 -22.40
CA GLU A 245 10.33 -3.55 -22.74
C GLU A 245 11.27 -3.54 -21.52
N ASN A 246 11.23 -2.47 -20.73
CA ASN A 246 11.96 -2.40 -19.47
C ASN A 246 11.59 -3.53 -18.54
N TYR A 247 10.31 -3.81 -18.38
CA TYR A 247 9.84 -4.84 -17.48
C TYR A 247 10.20 -6.24 -17.96
N ILE A 248 10.19 -6.46 -19.26
CA ILE A 248 10.67 -7.70 -19.87
C ILE A 248 12.16 -7.91 -19.60
N ASN A 249 12.96 -6.86 -19.69
CA ASN A 249 14.41 -6.95 -19.47
C ASN A 249 14.80 -6.99 -17.99
N ILE A 250 14.05 -6.34 -17.14
CA ILE A 250 14.34 -6.20 -15.70
C ILE A 250 13.92 -7.43 -14.89
N GLY A 251 13.03 -8.27 -15.44
CA GLY A 251 12.65 -9.52 -14.79
C GLY A 251 13.79 -10.54 -14.67
N ILE A 252 14.90 -10.33 -15.35
CA ILE A 252 16.07 -11.22 -15.28
C ILE A 252 17.02 -10.71 -14.20
N TYR A 253 16.84 -11.21 -12.98
CA TYR A 253 17.75 -10.96 -11.88
C TYR A 253 18.97 -11.87 -12.01
N SER A 254 20.18 -11.29 -12.01
CA SER A 254 21.40 -12.08 -11.82
C SER A 254 21.46 -12.69 -10.41
N ASP A 255 22.24 -13.71 -10.23
CA ASP A 255 22.41 -14.33 -8.91
C ASP A 255 22.99 -13.34 -7.87
N GLU A 256 23.87 -12.43 -8.30
CA GLU A 256 24.37 -11.34 -7.47
C GLU A 256 23.27 -10.37 -7.05
N MET A 257 22.39 -9.99 -7.96
CA MET A 257 21.23 -9.13 -7.67
C MET A 257 20.29 -9.79 -6.67
N LYS A 258 20.00 -11.08 -6.86
CA LYS A 258 19.17 -11.86 -5.94
C LYS A 258 19.80 -11.95 -4.55
N ALA A 259 21.08 -12.32 -4.47
CA ALA A 259 21.82 -12.39 -3.22
C ALA A 259 21.85 -11.04 -2.51
N GLY A 260 22.13 -9.96 -3.21
CA GLY A 260 22.14 -8.61 -2.65
C GLY A 260 20.80 -8.16 -2.10
N GLN A 261 19.68 -8.50 -2.77
CA GLN A 261 18.35 -8.15 -2.28
C GLN A 261 17.93 -9.01 -1.07
N ILE A 262 18.31 -10.30 -1.05
CA ILE A 262 18.08 -11.17 0.11
C ILE A 262 18.87 -10.66 1.31
N GLU A 263 20.14 -10.32 1.14
CA GLU A 263 20.98 -9.77 2.20
C GLU A 263 20.45 -8.42 2.70
N ASP A 264 19.99 -7.53 1.81
CA ASP A 264 19.38 -6.27 2.20
C ASP A 264 18.08 -6.49 3.00
N THR A 265 17.26 -7.45 2.59
CA THR A 265 16.05 -7.84 3.32
C THR A 265 16.39 -8.30 4.74
N LYS A 266 17.38 -9.19 4.87
CA LYS A 266 17.86 -9.70 6.15
C LYS A 266 18.38 -8.58 7.06
N ASN A 267 19.22 -7.70 6.51
CA ASN A 267 19.76 -6.54 7.23
C ASN A 267 18.66 -5.59 7.76
N HIS A 268 17.55 -5.44 7.03
CA HIS A 268 16.40 -4.68 7.51
C HIS A 268 15.73 -5.38 8.69
N PHE A 269 15.49 -6.67 8.59
CA PHE A 269 14.85 -7.44 9.65
C PHE A 269 15.69 -7.49 10.93
N GLU A 270 17.00 -7.61 10.84
CA GLU A 270 17.91 -7.57 12.00
C GLU A 270 17.87 -6.24 12.75
N LYS A 271 17.55 -5.16 12.04
CA LYS A 271 17.35 -3.81 12.64
C LYS A 271 15.92 -3.57 13.14
N GLY A 272 15.03 -4.57 13.02
CA GLY A 272 13.61 -4.42 13.33
C GLY A 272 12.84 -3.55 12.32
N TRP A 273 13.37 -3.35 11.13
CA TRP A 273 12.73 -2.59 10.05
C TRP A 273 11.94 -3.51 9.12
N GLY A 274 10.78 -3.04 8.67
CA GLY A 274 10.01 -3.77 7.68
C GLY A 274 10.64 -3.74 6.29
N TYR A 275 10.25 -4.70 5.45
CA TYR A 275 10.70 -4.78 4.06
C TYR A 275 9.58 -5.27 3.15
N MET A 276 9.36 -4.56 2.04
CA MET A 276 8.41 -4.95 0.99
C MET A 276 9.16 -5.03 -0.34
N CYS A 277 9.12 -6.20 -0.97
CA CYS A 277 9.72 -6.40 -2.28
C CYS A 277 8.92 -5.68 -3.37
N ALA A 278 9.61 -4.91 -4.19
CA ALA A 278 9.07 -4.36 -5.42
C ALA A 278 9.57 -5.17 -6.59
N SER A 279 8.69 -5.85 -7.28
CA SER A 279 8.98 -6.39 -8.59
C SER A 279 8.31 -5.52 -9.66
N THR A 280 8.90 -5.53 -10.83
CA THR A 280 8.36 -4.82 -11.97
C THR A 280 6.96 -5.31 -12.33
N TRP A 281 6.73 -6.60 -12.25
CA TRP A 281 5.44 -7.20 -12.54
C TRP A 281 4.34 -6.75 -11.56
N LEU A 282 4.61 -6.81 -10.26
CA LEU A 282 3.66 -6.39 -9.23
C LEU A 282 3.27 -4.91 -9.35
N GLN A 283 4.19 -4.06 -9.80
CA GLN A 283 3.89 -2.66 -10.04
C GLN A 283 3.07 -2.45 -11.30
N CYS A 284 3.14 -3.38 -12.27
CA CYS A 284 2.62 -3.22 -13.61
C CYS A 284 1.40 -4.05 -13.96
N VAL A 285 0.85 -4.77 -13.06
CA VAL A 285 -0.21 -5.79 -13.18
C VAL A 285 -1.08 -5.75 -14.46
N ALA A 286 -1.25 -4.63 -15.12
CA ALA A 286 -1.85 -4.39 -16.42
C ALA A 286 -1.54 -2.96 -16.88
N PRO A 287 -1.62 -2.61 -18.13
CA PRO A 287 -2.23 -3.31 -19.26
C PRO A 287 -1.31 -4.35 -19.91
N TYR A 288 -0.13 -4.53 -19.37
CA TYR A 288 0.94 -5.28 -20.02
C TYR A 288 0.71 -6.78 -20.04
N GLY A 289 -0.34 -7.24 -19.36
CA GLY A 289 -0.87 -8.59 -19.47
C GLY A 289 0.05 -9.71 -18.98
N PRO A 290 -0.43 -10.94 -19.00
CA PRO A 290 0.33 -12.11 -18.52
C PRO A 290 1.60 -12.41 -19.32
N ASN A 291 1.73 -11.85 -20.52
CA ASN A 291 2.89 -12.06 -21.38
C ASN A 291 3.97 -10.97 -21.23
N ALA A 292 3.75 -9.99 -20.38
CA ALA A 292 4.72 -8.93 -20.10
C ALA A 292 5.74 -9.35 -19.03
N ASP A 293 5.92 -10.63 -18.87
CA ASP A 293 6.68 -11.18 -17.79
C ASP A 293 7.98 -11.81 -18.26
N PRO A 294 9.10 -11.32 -17.77
CA PRO A 294 10.00 -12.24 -17.12
C PRO A 294 10.13 -12.02 -15.61
N GLY A 295 9.60 -10.94 -15.05
CA GLY A 295 9.71 -10.68 -13.62
C GLY A 295 8.83 -11.60 -12.77
N GLY A 296 7.59 -11.78 -13.19
CA GLY A 296 6.60 -12.56 -12.49
C GLY A 296 6.27 -12.04 -11.08
N ASP A 297 5.14 -12.50 -10.59
CA ASP A 297 4.63 -12.17 -9.25
C ASP A 297 5.09 -13.15 -8.17
N GLY A 298 5.95 -14.09 -8.52
CA GLY A 298 6.46 -15.14 -7.65
C GLY A 298 5.56 -16.35 -7.51
N LEU A 299 4.41 -16.38 -8.17
CA LEU A 299 3.51 -17.51 -8.19
C LEU A 299 4.08 -18.66 -9.03
N LYS A 300 3.49 -19.86 -8.88
CA LYS A 300 3.98 -21.06 -9.56
C LYS A 300 4.07 -20.92 -11.09
N GLU A 301 3.08 -20.21 -11.66
CA GLU A 301 2.98 -20.00 -13.11
C GLU A 301 3.77 -18.79 -13.61
N ASN A 302 4.14 -17.87 -12.70
CA ASN A 302 4.91 -16.66 -12.97
C ASN A 302 6.01 -16.49 -11.92
N PRO A 303 7.04 -17.32 -11.90
CA PRO A 303 7.94 -17.46 -10.77
C PRO A 303 8.88 -16.27 -10.52
N GLY A 304 9.01 -15.33 -11.41
CA GLY A 304 9.96 -14.21 -11.38
C GLY A 304 10.62 -13.84 -10.05
N ILE A 305 9.85 -13.41 -9.04
CA ILE A 305 10.36 -13.11 -7.69
C ILE A 305 10.21 -14.27 -6.70
N ARG A 306 9.90 -15.48 -7.15
CA ARG A 306 9.76 -16.64 -6.24
C ARG A 306 11.00 -16.89 -5.38
N TRP A 307 12.18 -16.70 -5.92
CA TRP A 307 13.43 -16.77 -5.19
C TRP A 307 13.47 -15.88 -3.94
N TRP A 308 12.87 -14.69 -4.01
CA TRP A 308 12.75 -13.80 -2.84
C TRP A 308 11.68 -14.30 -1.86
N LEU A 309 10.54 -14.77 -2.36
CA LEU A 309 9.48 -15.35 -1.52
C LEU A 309 9.97 -16.59 -0.78
N GLU A 310 10.73 -17.46 -1.43
CA GLU A 310 11.35 -18.63 -0.81
C GLU A 310 12.34 -18.22 0.27
N ALA A 311 13.22 -17.25 0.00
CA ALA A 311 14.12 -16.71 1.00
C ALA A 311 13.37 -16.04 2.17
N LEU A 312 12.26 -15.35 1.91
CA LEU A 312 11.42 -14.78 2.97
C LEU A 312 10.83 -15.91 3.85
N LYS A 313 10.32 -16.96 3.24
CA LYS A 313 9.81 -18.13 3.97
C LYS A 313 10.88 -18.80 4.83
N ASP A 314 12.10 -18.91 4.34
CA ASP A 314 13.22 -19.44 5.11
C ASP A 314 13.58 -18.55 6.30
N MET A 315 13.51 -17.23 6.14
CA MET A 315 13.79 -16.27 7.23
C MET A 315 12.66 -16.13 8.25
N ARG A 316 11.40 -16.23 7.83
CA ARG A 316 10.23 -15.85 8.64
C ARG A 316 9.21 -16.97 8.86
N GLY A 317 9.24 -18.03 8.05
CA GLY A 317 8.18 -19.03 7.99
C GLY A 317 6.91 -18.52 7.31
N GLU A 318 5.87 -19.32 7.36
CA GLU A 318 4.55 -18.93 6.88
C GLU A 318 3.93 -17.87 7.80
N TYR A 319 3.20 -16.91 7.22
CA TYR A 319 2.44 -15.97 8.01
C TYR A 319 1.13 -16.59 8.49
N ILE A 320 1.08 -16.92 9.77
CA ILE A 320 -0.09 -17.51 10.41
C ILE A 320 -0.72 -16.47 11.33
N THR A 321 -1.96 -16.09 11.03
CA THR A 321 -2.80 -15.29 11.92
C THR A 321 -3.37 -16.19 13.01
N LYS A 322 -2.98 -15.92 14.25
CA LYS A 322 -3.52 -16.60 15.43
C LYS A 322 -4.74 -15.88 15.96
#